data_6b26b49d59da0d5ba10bb654c25b5e1b
#
_entry.id   6b26b49d59da0d5ba10bb654c25b5e1b
#
_cell.length_a   1.000
_cell.length_b   1.000
_cell.length_c   1.000
_cell.angle_alpha   90.00
_cell.angle_beta   90.00
_cell.angle_gamma   90.00
#
_symmetry.space_group_name_H-M   'P 1'
#
loop_
_entity.id
_entity.type
_entity.pdbx_description
1 polymer ?
#
loop_
_entity_poly.entity_id
_entity_poly.type
_entity_poly.pdbx_seq_one_letter_code
_entity_poly.pdbx_strand_id
1 'polypeptide(L)'
;ALAAGLTGRTPRYGLHLDSNRRSTKRYQVAEEPKDLMDWGLLGATIGRMAGSYWEVPVIEGIEKVPSSDQLKHFGAAMASYGSVPLFHIVGITPECNKLEDVGGLSLGVKKITDKAIRNLKEPFTAVGDPVDVVVFAAPQLSIIEMSKLAELCNGRERAAKTDVIVCTSTQVYADAVSMGYVAKIETFGGQVLVGTCFYQQYAREIGESNGWKRLLSNSAKIV
;
A
#
# COMPACT_ATOMS: atom_id res chain seq x y z
N ALA A 1 -1.50 11.29 17.86
CA ALA A 1 -0.32 11.91 17.23
C ALA A 1 -0.20 13.39 17.62
N LEU A 2 -1.23 14.24 17.39
CA LEU A 2 -1.16 15.69 17.69
C LEU A 2 -0.82 15.95 19.16
N ALA A 3 -1.53 15.33 20.09
CA ALA A 3 -1.28 15.48 21.53
C ALA A 3 0.14 15.03 21.91
N ALA A 4 0.62 13.93 21.33
CA ALA A 4 1.98 13.47 21.55
C ALA A 4 3.03 14.45 21.03
N GLY A 5 2.80 15.04 19.86
CA GLY A 5 3.66 16.09 19.29
C GLY A 5 3.73 17.35 20.14
N LEU A 6 2.61 17.78 20.72
CA LEU A 6 2.53 18.96 21.58
C LEU A 6 3.13 18.74 22.97
N THR A 7 2.99 17.55 23.54
CA THR A 7 3.38 17.27 24.94
C THR A 7 4.70 16.52 25.07
N GLY A 8 5.24 15.96 23.98
CA GLY A 8 6.39 15.06 24.01
C GLY A 8 6.12 13.76 24.76
N ARG A 9 4.85 13.39 24.97
CA ARG A 9 4.45 12.22 25.77
C ARG A 9 3.41 11.40 25.01
N THR A 10 3.48 10.07 25.15
CA THR A 10 2.46 9.13 24.70
C THR A 10 1.97 8.29 25.89
N PRO A 11 0.72 7.81 25.87
CA PRO A 11 0.26 6.91 26.93
C PRO A 11 1.02 5.58 26.87
N ARG A 12 1.37 5.04 28.02
CA ARG A 12 1.97 3.70 28.16
C ARG A 12 0.86 2.64 27.99
N TYR A 13 0.42 2.46 26.76
CA TYR A 13 -0.74 1.64 26.40
C TYR A 13 -0.61 1.05 24.98
N GLY A 14 -1.30 -0.06 24.72
CA GLY A 14 -1.39 -0.68 23.39
C GLY A 14 0.00 -1.07 22.87
N LEU A 15 0.28 -0.75 21.61
CA LEU A 15 1.55 -1.07 20.96
C LEU A 15 2.75 -0.20 21.41
N HIS A 16 2.58 0.72 22.36
CA HIS A 16 3.68 1.36 23.06
C HIS A 16 4.28 0.47 24.16
N LEU A 17 3.68 -0.70 24.42
CA LEU A 17 4.21 -1.71 25.34
C LEU A 17 4.89 -2.81 24.54
N ASP A 18 6.15 -3.12 24.87
CA ASP A 18 6.95 -4.13 24.18
C ASP A 18 6.28 -5.52 24.21
N SER A 19 5.58 -5.84 25.31
CA SER A 19 4.83 -7.09 25.45
C SER A 19 3.75 -7.27 24.37
N ASN A 20 3.16 -6.17 23.91
CA ASN A 20 2.09 -6.17 22.91
C ASN A 20 2.63 -6.12 21.46
N ARG A 21 3.93 -5.95 21.30
CA ARG A 21 4.61 -5.92 19.99
C ARG A 21 5.16 -7.29 19.59
N ARG A 22 5.04 -8.28 20.47
CA ARG A 22 5.46 -9.66 20.17
C ARG A 22 4.58 -10.26 19.09
N SER A 23 5.19 -11.08 18.22
CA SER A 23 4.45 -11.77 17.15
C SER A 23 3.43 -12.76 17.70
N THR A 24 2.28 -12.80 17.05
CA THR A 24 1.15 -13.70 17.37
C THR A 24 0.89 -14.71 16.25
N LYS A 25 1.34 -14.41 15.02
CA LYS A 25 1.21 -15.27 13.84
C LYS A 25 2.51 -15.27 13.05
N ARG A 26 2.89 -16.42 12.51
CA ARG A 26 4.10 -16.60 11.71
C ARG A 26 3.76 -17.03 10.29
N TYR A 27 4.32 -16.29 9.32
CA TYR A 27 4.11 -16.53 7.90
C TYR A 27 5.44 -16.72 7.18
N GLN A 28 5.50 -17.72 6.31
CA GLN A 28 6.64 -17.94 5.41
C GLN A 28 6.22 -17.69 3.98
N VAL A 29 6.87 -16.72 3.34
CA VAL A 29 6.68 -16.38 1.93
C VAL A 29 7.45 -17.40 1.08
N ALA A 30 6.77 -18.01 0.10
CA ALA A 30 7.37 -18.99 -0.78
C ALA A 30 8.16 -18.35 -1.93
N GLU A 31 7.68 -17.22 -2.43
CA GLU A 31 8.31 -16.46 -3.52
C GLU A 31 8.34 -14.97 -3.17
N GLU A 32 9.51 -14.36 -3.32
CA GLU A 32 9.68 -12.93 -3.03
C GLU A 32 8.85 -12.03 -3.97
N PRO A 33 8.22 -10.97 -3.43
CA PRO A 33 7.54 -9.96 -4.25
C PRO A 33 8.52 -9.26 -5.21
N LYS A 34 8.12 -9.06 -6.46
CA LYS A 34 8.98 -8.48 -7.51
C LYS A 34 8.77 -6.98 -7.69
N ASP A 35 7.53 -6.53 -7.57
CA ASP A 35 7.14 -5.14 -7.81
C ASP A 35 6.20 -4.61 -6.72
N LEU A 36 5.74 -3.35 -6.85
CA LEU A 36 4.85 -2.72 -5.87
C LEU A 36 3.51 -3.41 -5.75
N MET A 37 2.99 -3.98 -6.86
CA MET A 37 1.71 -4.70 -6.84
C MET A 37 1.85 -6.01 -6.05
N ASP A 38 2.92 -6.75 -6.26
CA ASP A 38 3.19 -7.99 -5.52
C ASP A 38 3.30 -7.73 -4.01
N TRP A 39 3.97 -6.63 -3.60
CA TRP A 39 4.04 -6.20 -2.21
C TRP A 39 2.66 -5.86 -1.64
N GLY A 40 1.83 -5.15 -2.40
CA GLY A 40 0.44 -4.86 -2.01
C GLY A 40 -0.39 -6.13 -1.86
N LEU A 41 -0.31 -7.04 -2.81
CA LEU A 41 -1.03 -8.32 -2.78
C LEU A 41 -0.56 -9.24 -1.64
N LEU A 42 0.74 -9.28 -1.36
CA LEU A 42 1.29 -10.01 -0.22
C LEU A 42 0.75 -9.43 1.09
N GLY A 43 0.77 -8.11 1.25
CA GLY A 43 0.21 -7.42 2.42
C GLY A 43 -1.27 -7.71 2.62
N ALA A 44 -2.07 -7.63 1.55
CA ALA A 44 -3.49 -7.93 1.58
C ALA A 44 -3.77 -9.40 1.94
N THR A 45 -2.97 -10.34 1.38
CA THR A 45 -3.10 -11.77 1.68
C THR A 45 -2.83 -12.06 3.14
N ILE A 46 -1.72 -11.55 3.69
CA ILE A 46 -1.37 -11.73 5.10
C ILE A 46 -2.39 -11.03 6.00
N GLY A 47 -2.82 -9.80 5.65
CA GLY A 47 -3.85 -9.08 6.38
C GLY A 47 -5.14 -9.87 6.50
N ARG A 48 -5.66 -10.41 5.39
CA ARG A 48 -6.86 -11.26 5.37
C ARG A 48 -6.68 -12.51 6.23
N MET A 49 -5.49 -13.14 6.19
CA MET A 49 -5.21 -14.35 6.97
C MET A 49 -5.00 -14.06 8.47
N ALA A 50 -4.50 -12.90 8.82
CA ALA A 50 -4.38 -12.42 10.19
C ALA A 50 -5.75 -12.06 10.76
N GLY A 51 -6.50 -11.21 10.05
CA GLY A 51 -7.94 -10.98 10.25
C GLY A 51 -8.32 -10.26 11.54
N SER A 52 -7.39 -9.61 12.25
CA SER A 52 -7.67 -8.95 13.50
C SER A 52 -6.68 -7.84 13.84
N TYR A 53 -7.18 -6.78 14.46
CA TYR A 53 -6.35 -5.70 15.02
C TYR A 53 -5.35 -6.17 16.10
N TRP A 54 -5.64 -7.29 16.76
CA TRP A 54 -4.81 -7.82 17.85
C TRP A 54 -3.68 -8.72 17.36
N GLU A 55 -3.61 -8.96 16.06
CA GLU A 55 -2.59 -9.83 15.49
C GLU A 55 -1.36 -9.03 15.06
N VAL A 56 -0.20 -9.56 15.40
CA VAL A 56 1.11 -9.05 14.99
C VAL A 56 1.81 -10.15 14.18
N PRO A 57 1.72 -10.10 12.83
CA PRO A 57 2.41 -11.07 11.99
C PRO A 57 3.92 -10.90 12.03
N VAL A 58 4.66 -12.01 12.06
CA VAL A 58 6.08 -12.08 11.71
C VAL A 58 6.24 -12.84 10.38
N ILE A 59 7.02 -12.29 9.47
CA ILE A 59 7.16 -12.75 8.09
C ILE A 59 8.61 -13.16 7.82
N GLU A 60 8.77 -14.33 7.21
CA GLU A 60 10.06 -14.89 6.78
C GLU A 60 10.06 -15.17 5.29
N GLY A 61 11.26 -15.41 4.71
CA GLY A 61 11.42 -15.76 3.30
C GLY A 61 11.50 -14.53 2.39
N ILE A 62 11.87 -13.38 2.96
CA ILE A 62 12.20 -12.17 2.21
C ILE A 62 13.65 -11.85 2.49
N GLU A 63 14.50 -11.99 1.48
CA GLU A 63 15.95 -11.79 1.59
C GLU A 63 16.37 -10.40 1.10
N LYS A 64 15.70 -9.92 0.04
CA LYS A 64 15.99 -8.62 -0.54
C LYS A 64 15.35 -7.50 0.28
N VAL A 65 16.15 -6.56 0.74
CA VAL A 65 15.68 -5.39 1.48
C VAL A 65 14.71 -4.57 0.60
N PRO A 66 13.45 -4.43 1.01
CA PRO A 66 12.46 -3.67 0.26
C PRO A 66 12.70 -2.17 0.36
N SER A 67 12.28 -1.45 -0.66
CA SER A 67 12.23 0.02 -0.60
C SER A 67 11.13 0.51 0.35
N SER A 68 11.22 1.78 0.76
CA SER A 68 10.18 2.42 1.58
C SER A 68 8.81 2.38 0.91
N ASP A 69 8.75 2.50 -0.44
CA ASP A 69 7.49 2.41 -1.18
C ASP A 69 6.91 1.00 -1.16
N GLN A 70 7.75 -0.04 -1.27
CA GLN A 70 7.30 -1.41 -1.15
C GLN A 70 6.72 -1.71 0.23
N LEU A 71 7.40 -1.29 1.30
CA LEU A 71 6.90 -1.42 2.68
C LEU A 71 5.62 -0.59 2.91
N LYS A 72 5.53 0.59 2.31
CA LYS A 72 4.34 1.46 2.35
C LYS A 72 3.12 0.75 1.74
N HIS A 73 3.26 0.17 0.55
CA HIS A 73 2.19 -0.60 -0.11
C HIS A 73 1.80 -1.85 0.67
N PHE A 74 2.80 -2.60 1.15
CA PHE A 74 2.61 -3.78 1.98
C PHE A 74 1.81 -3.48 3.25
N GLY A 75 2.26 -2.49 4.04
CA GLY A 75 1.61 -2.12 5.30
C GLY A 75 0.21 -1.55 5.10
N ALA A 76 0.01 -0.70 4.08
CA ALA A 76 -1.30 -0.13 3.75
C ALA A 76 -2.32 -1.22 3.36
N ALA A 77 -1.91 -2.18 2.55
CA ALA A 77 -2.75 -3.30 2.15
C ALA A 77 -3.07 -4.22 3.34
N MET A 78 -2.08 -4.56 4.16
CA MET A 78 -2.26 -5.39 5.35
C MET A 78 -3.23 -4.77 6.35
N ALA A 79 -3.12 -3.47 6.60
CA ALA A 79 -4.04 -2.74 7.46
C ALA A 79 -5.47 -2.73 6.89
N SER A 80 -5.63 -2.58 5.58
CA SER A 80 -6.96 -2.51 4.94
C SER A 80 -7.68 -3.84 4.92
N TYR A 81 -6.97 -4.94 4.70
CA TYR A 81 -7.55 -6.27 4.59
C TYR A 81 -7.69 -7.01 5.93
N GLY A 82 -6.97 -6.61 6.96
CA GLY A 82 -6.96 -7.33 8.23
C GLY A 82 -6.98 -6.45 9.48
N SER A 83 -7.01 -5.12 9.33
CA SER A 83 -6.86 -4.18 10.44
C SER A 83 -5.57 -4.37 11.25
N VAL A 84 -4.56 -5.01 10.66
CA VAL A 84 -3.30 -5.33 11.32
C VAL A 84 -2.50 -4.05 11.61
N PRO A 85 -2.17 -3.75 12.87
CA PRO A 85 -1.58 -2.47 13.26
C PRO A 85 -0.06 -2.47 13.24
N LEU A 86 0.56 -3.64 13.30
CA LEU A 86 2.01 -3.84 13.37
C LEU A 86 2.38 -5.15 12.70
N PHE A 87 3.53 -5.19 12.05
CA PHE A 87 4.12 -6.39 11.50
C PHE A 87 5.63 -6.40 11.67
N HIS A 88 6.23 -7.59 11.63
CA HIS A 88 7.66 -7.79 11.61
C HIS A 88 8.06 -8.55 10.35
N ILE A 89 9.19 -8.17 9.74
CA ILE A 89 9.85 -8.93 8.68
C ILE A 89 11.26 -9.25 9.17
N VAL A 90 11.59 -10.52 9.24
CA VAL A 90 12.88 -11.00 9.77
C VAL A 90 14.04 -10.39 9.00
N GLY A 91 15.00 -9.82 9.70
CA GLY A 91 16.19 -9.19 9.12
C GLY A 91 15.95 -7.84 8.43
N ILE A 92 14.70 -7.32 8.43
CA ILE A 92 14.31 -6.10 7.71
C ILE A 92 13.71 -5.04 8.63
N THR A 93 12.71 -5.40 9.43
CA THR A 93 12.11 -4.44 10.37
C THR A 93 12.98 -4.29 11.63
N PRO A 94 13.07 -3.08 12.20
CA PRO A 94 14.06 -2.77 13.24
C PRO A 94 14.01 -3.64 14.49
N GLU A 95 12.84 -4.18 14.83
CA GLU A 95 12.64 -4.96 16.06
C GLU A 95 12.84 -6.46 15.85
N CYS A 96 13.12 -6.91 14.63
CA CYS A 96 13.13 -8.32 14.26
C CYS A 96 14.34 -8.67 13.39
N ASN A 97 15.54 -8.71 14.01
CA ASN A 97 16.72 -9.23 13.31
C ASN A 97 16.63 -10.75 13.10
N LYS A 98 16.03 -11.44 14.06
CA LYS A 98 15.76 -12.88 14.00
C LYS A 98 14.42 -13.18 14.70
N LEU A 99 13.86 -14.34 14.44
CA LEU A 99 12.54 -14.77 14.96
C LEU A 99 12.40 -14.72 16.48
N GLU A 100 13.49 -15.02 17.19
CA GLU A 100 13.52 -15.00 18.65
C GLU A 100 13.21 -13.64 19.24
N ASP A 101 13.66 -12.57 18.58
CA ASP A 101 13.54 -11.20 19.07
C ASP A 101 12.07 -10.85 19.33
N VAL A 102 11.18 -11.32 18.48
CA VAL A 102 9.73 -11.07 18.55
C VAL A 102 8.90 -12.29 19.02
N GLY A 103 9.57 -13.35 19.50
CA GLY A 103 8.89 -14.55 20.01
C GLY A 103 8.30 -15.49 18.94
N GLY A 104 8.76 -15.37 17.70
CA GLY A 104 8.19 -16.09 16.57
C GLY A 104 8.47 -17.59 16.52
N LEU A 105 9.50 -18.09 17.24
CA LEU A 105 9.90 -19.52 17.22
C LEU A 105 8.82 -20.49 17.71
N SER A 106 8.03 -20.08 18.71
CA SER A 106 6.97 -20.91 19.28
C SER A 106 5.71 -20.97 18.42
N LEU A 107 5.63 -20.16 17.36
CA LEU A 107 4.45 -20.06 16.53
C LEU A 107 4.46 -21.05 15.37
N GLY A 108 3.30 -21.66 15.11
CA GLY A 108 3.11 -22.50 13.93
C GLY A 108 3.21 -21.68 12.63
N VAL A 109 3.96 -22.22 11.66
CA VAL A 109 4.21 -21.56 10.37
C VAL A 109 3.03 -21.72 9.42
N LYS A 110 2.56 -20.62 8.83
CA LYS A 110 1.64 -20.61 7.70
C LYS A 110 2.38 -20.20 6.42
N LYS A 111 2.38 -21.06 5.40
CA LYS A 111 3.01 -20.75 4.12
C LYS A 111 2.10 -19.85 3.27
N ILE A 112 2.67 -18.78 2.74
CA ILE A 112 2.05 -17.93 1.72
C ILE A 112 2.52 -18.44 0.37
N THR A 113 1.58 -18.98 -0.40
CA THR A 113 1.85 -19.53 -1.73
C THR A 113 1.32 -18.59 -2.81
N ASP A 114 1.87 -18.70 -4.01
CA ASP A 114 1.36 -18.00 -5.20
C ASP A 114 -0.13 -18.21 -5.44
N LYS A 115 -0.64 -19.40 -5.12
CA LYS A 115 -2.06 -19.70 -5.23
C LYS A 115 -2.89 -18.79 -4.30
N ALA A 116 -2.42 -18.55 -3.08
CA ALA A 116 -3.12 -17.68 -2.13
C ALA A 116 -3.16 -16.23 -2.64
N ILE A 117 -2.06 -15.75 -3.21
CA ILE A 117 -1.96 -14.41 -3.81
C ILE A 117 -2.83 -14.30 -5.07
N ARG A 118 -2.79 -15.30 -5.97
CA ARG A 118 -3.65 -15.33 -7.17
C ARG A 118 -5.14 -15.33 -6.83
N ASN A 119 -5.54 -16.14 -5.87
CA ASN A 119 -6.94 -16.20 -5.42
C ASN A 119 -7.43 -14.85 -4.85
N LEU A 120 -6.54 -14.06 -4.25
CA LEU A 120 -6.89 -12.72 -3.80
C LEU A 120 -7.06 -11.77 -4.99
N LYS A 121 -6.18 -11.86 -6.00
CA LYS A 121 -6.14 -10.97 -7.17
C LYS A 121 -7.29 -11.23 -8.16
N GLU A 122 -7.67 -12.49 -8.35
CA GLU A 122 -8.60 -12.92 -9.40
C GLU A 122 -9.92 -12.14 -9.45
N PRO A 123 -10.62 -11.88 -8.31
CA PRO A 123 -11.88 -11.13 -8.32
C PRO A 123 -11.73 -9.67 -8.80
N PHE A 124 -10.53 -9.12 -8.77
CA PHE A 124 -10.23 -7.74 -9.15
C PHE A 124 -9.63 -7.64 -10.56
N THR A 125 -9.50 -8.76 -11.28
CA THR A 125 -8.94 -8.76 -12.62
C THR A 125 -10.07 -8.56 -13.63
N ALA A 126 -10.18 -7.34 -14.17
CA ALA A 126 -11.07 -7.05 -15.29
C ALA A 126 -10.35 -7.41 -16.60
N VAL A 127 -10.90 -8.33 -17.37
CA VAL A 127 -10.38 -8.69 -18.68
C VAL A 127 -11.33 -8.17 -19.76
N GLY A 128 -10.83 -7.27 -20.63
CA GLY A 128 -11.55 -6.82 -21.82
C GLY A 128 -12.60 -5.73 -21.61
N ASP A 129 -12.84 -5.29 -20.41
CA ASP A 129 -13.82 -4.26 -20.13
C ASP A 129 -13.21 -2.84 -20.09
N PRO A 130 -13.91 -1.81 -20.59
CA PRO A 130 -13.41 -0.45 -20.54
C PRO A 130 -13.28 0.03 -19.07
N VAL A 131 -12.18 0.72 -18.79
CA VAL A 131 -11.92 1.38 -17.49
C VAL A 131 -12.35 2.83 -17.61
N ASP A 132 -13.17 3.31 -16.67
CA ASP A 132 -13.65 4.68 -16.65
C ASP A 132 -12.68 5.62 -15.94
N VAL A 133 -12.06 5.12 -14.87
CA VAL A 133 -11.08 5.90 -14.10
C VAL A 133 -9.92 5.04 -13.61
N VAL A 134 -8.70 5.59 -13.73
CA VAL A 134 -7.49 5.03 -13.11
C VAL A 134 -7.09 5.92 -11.94
N VAL A 135 -6.92 5.32 -10.76
CA VAL A 135 -6.62 6.07 -9.53
C VAL A 135 -5.31 5.58 -8.92
N PHE A 136 -4.33 6.46 -8.85
CA PHE A 136 -3.09 6.27 -8.11
C PHE A 136 -3.17 7.02 -6.78
N ALA A 137 -3.63 6.33 -5.73
CA ALA A 137 -3.85 6.91 -4.40
C ALA A 137 -3.88 5.83 -3.32
N ALA A 138 -3.91 6.24 -2.05
CA ALA A 138 -4.11 5.36 -0.88
C ALA A 138 -3.21 4.10 -0.83
N PRO A 139 -1.88 4.21 -0.75
CA PRO A 139 -1.16 5.41 -0.27
C PRO A 139 -0.92 6.48 -1.34
N GLN A 140 -0.69 7.72 -0.88
CA GLN A 140 -0.26 8.82 -1.76
C GLN A 140 1.09 8.48 -2.39
N LEU A 141 1.29 8.93 -3.64
CA LEU A 141 2.51 8.64 -4.38
C LEU A 141 3.71 9.37 -3.76
N SER A 142 4.82 8.65 -3.64
CA SER A 142 6.14 9.21 -3.33
C SER A 142 6.72 9.93 -4.57
N ILE A 143 7.82 10.66 -4.38
CA ILE A 143 8.53 11.31 -5.50
C ILE A 143 9.07 10.28 -6.51
N ILE A 144 9.46 9.09 -6.06
CA ILE A 144 9.93 8.01 -6.95
C ILE A 144 8.76 7.43 -7.76
N GLU A 145 7.61 7.24 -7.13
CA GLU A 145 6.40 6.79 -7.83
C GLU A 145 5.93 7.84 -8.85
N MET A 146 5.97 9.14 -8.49
CA MET A 146 5.67 10.24 -9.41
C MET A 146 6.62 10.27 -10.61
N SER A 147 7.93 10.05 -10.39
CA SER A 147 8.92 9.93 -11.46
C SER A 147 8.59 8.80 -12.43
N LYS A 148 8.34 7.59 -11.90
CA LYS A 148 7.99 6.42 -12.71
C LYS A 148 6.71 6.65 -13.52
N LEU A 149 5.69 7.23 -12.90
CA LEU A 149 4.44 7.54 -13.59
C LEU A 149 4.67 8.57 -14.69
N ALA A 150 5.44 9.63 -14.42
CA ALA A 150 5.78 10.65 -15.40
C ALA A 150 6.57 10.07 -16.61
N GLU A 151 7.44 9.10 -16.38
CA GLU A 151 8.13 8.38 -17.47
C GLU A 151 7.14 7.57 -18.33
N LEU A 152 6.20 6.87 -17.69
CA LEU A 152 5.16 6.10 -18.39
C LEU A 152 4.21 7.00 -19.17
N CYS A 153 3.92 8.20 -18.70
CA CYS A 153 3.05 9.18 -19.37
C CYS A 153 3.76 9.91 -20.52
N ASN A 154 5.09 9.98 -20.49
CA ASN A 154 5.86 10.81 -21.41
C ASN A 154 5.67 10.41 -22.88
N GLY A 155 5.25 11.37 -23.70
CA GLY A 155 5.00 11.16 -25.14
C GLY A 155 3.78 10.28 -25.45
N ARG A 156 2.88 10.09 -24.50
CA ARG A 156 1.64 9.32 -24.65
C ARG A 156 0.43 10.19 -24.33
N GLU A 157 -0.72 9.75 -24.77
CA GLU A 157 -2.02 10.33 -24.44
C GLU A 157 -2.89 9.28 -23.73
N ARG A 158 -3.70 9.71 -22.77
CA ARG A 158 -4.66 8.84 -22.11
C ARG A 158 -5.77 8.42 -23.08
N ALA A 159 -6.39 7.29 -22.85
CA ALA A 159 -7.59 6.91 -23.57
C ALA A 159 -8.70 7.96 -23.36
N ALA A 160 -9.37 8.38 -24.44
CA ALA A 160 -10.31 9.51 -24.45
C ALA A 160 -11.44 9.42 -23.41
N LYS A 161 -11.83 8.19 -23.03
CA LYS A 161 -12.93 7.93 -22.10
C LYS A 161 -12.48 7.46 -20.73
N THR A 162 -11.17 7.52 -20.42
CA THR A 162 -10.64 7.06 -19.14
C THR A 162 -10.02 8.24 -18.40
N ASP A 163 -10.56 8.59 -17.25
CA ASP A 163 -9.95 9.60 -16.38
C ASP A 163 -8.77 9.02 -15.62
N VAL A 164 -7.78 9.87 -15.29
CA VAL A 164 -6.59 9.48 -14.53
C VAL A 164 -6.40 10.43 -13.37
N ILE A 165 -6.46 9.91 -12.16
CA ILE A 165 -6.34 10.67 -10.91
C ILE A 165 -5.10 10.19 -10.16
N VAL A 166 -4.26 11.15 -9.77
CA VAL A 166 -3.02 10.90 -9.04
C VAL A 166 -3.03 11.70 -7.74
N CYS A 167 -2.88 11.04 -6.59
CA CYS A 167 -2.83 11.72 -5.30
C CYS A 167 -1.42 11.71 -4.72
N THR A 168 -0.95 12.86 -4.29
CA THR A 168 0.35 13.00 -3.62
C THR A 168 0.30 14.02 -2.48
N SER A 169 1.34 14.07 -1.64
CA SER A 169 1.44 15.06 -0.57
C SER A 169 1.83 16.44 -1.11
N THR A 170 1.57 17.48 -0.32
CA THR A 170 1.95 18.85 -0.67
C THR A 170 3.45 18.99 -0.92
N GLN A 171 4.27 18.33 -0.11
CA GLN A 171 5.72 18.38 -0.23
C GLN A 171 6.20 17.68 -1.50
N VAL A 172 5.73 16.45 -1.74
CA VAL A 172 6.08 15.70 -2.97
C VAL A 172 5.59 16.42 -4.23
N TYR A 173 4.42 17.06 -4.18
CA TYR A 173 3.91 17.84 -5.30
C TYR A 173 4.85 18.98 -5.69
N ALA A 174 5.33 19.76 -4.71
CA ALA A 174 6.25 20.87 -4.97
C ALA A 174 7.55 20.39 -5.65
N ASP A 175 8.13 19.29 -5.15
CA ASP A 175 9.31 18.69 -5.76
C ASP A 175 9.02 18.15 -7.16
N ALA A 176 7.90 17.46 -7.34
CA ALA A 176 7.47 16.90 -8.63
C ALA A 176 7.19 17.96 -9.70
N VAL A 177 6.67 19.14 -9.30
CA VAL A 177 6.55 20.31 -10.19
C VAL A 177 7.93 20.76 -10.64
N SER A 178 8.85 20.97 -9.70
CA SER A 178 10.22 21.42 -9.98
C SER A 178 10.98 20.47 -10.90
N MET A 179 10.73 19.16 -10.79
CA MET A 179 11.33 18.11 -11.62
C MET A 179 10.58 17.88 -12.95
N GLY A 180 9.48 18.60 -13.21
CA GLY A 180 8.67 18.47 -14.42
C GLY A 180 7.81 17.19 -14.48
N TYR A 181 7.66 16.45 -13.40
CA TYR A 181 6.86 15.22 -13.38
C TYR A 181 5.37 15.52 -13.47
N VAL A 182 4.90 16.54 -12.75
CA VAL A 182 3.51 16.99 -12.81
C VAL A 182 3.13 17.39 -14.22
N ALA A 183 3.95 18.21 -14.89
CA ALA A 183 3.69 18.65 -16.26
C ALA A 183 3.56 17.47 -17.25
N LYS A 184 4.37 16.42 -17.12
CA LYS A 184 4.27 15.23 -17.97
C LYS A 184 2.97 14.46 -17.73
N ILE A 185 2.57 14.32 -16.46
CA ILE A 185 1.33 13.62 -16.07
C ILE A 185 0.11 14.40 -16.57
N GLU A 186 0.12 15.73 -16.43
CA GLU A 186 -0.98 16.58 -16.88
C GLU A 186 -1.06 16.67 -18.42
N THR A 187 0.07 16.71 -19.11
CA THR A 187 0.11 16.65 -20.59
C THR A 187 -0.46 15.32 -21.11
N PHE A 188 -0.21 14.22 -20.41
CA PHE A 188 -0.85 12.92 -20.69
C PHE A 188 -2.37 12.96 -20.50
N GLY A 189 -2.90 13.89 -19.72
CA GLY A 189 -4.31 14.04 -19.36
C GLY A 189 -4.65 13.53 -17.96
N GLY A 190 -3.67 13.32 -17.10
CA GLY A 190 -3.88 13.00 -15.68
C GLY A 190 -4.17 14.26 -14.85
N GLN A 191 -4.89 14.10 -13.76
CA GLN A 191 -5.14 15.14 -12.76
C GLN A 191 -4.37 14.83 -11.48
N VAL A 192 -3.57 15.77 -10.98
CA VAL A 192 -2.81 15.59 -9.74
C VAL A 192 -3.53 16.30 -8.59
N LEU A 193 -4.00 15.51 -7.63
CA LEU A 193 -4.65 15.98 -6.40
C LEU A 193 -3.64 16.03 -5.26
N VAL A 194 -3.61 17.16 -4.55
CA VAL A 194 -2.57 17.47 -3.57
C VAL A 194 -3.10 17.43 -2.15
N GLY A 195 -2.38 16.77 -1.25
CA GLY A 195 -2.68 16.76 0.19
C GLY A 195 -3.98 16.08 0.57
N THR A 196 -4.55 15.29 -0.32
CA THR A 196 -5.84 14.64 -0.13
C THR A 196 -5.76 13.16 -0.43
N CYS A 197 -6.78 12.42 0.01
CA CYS A 197 -6.97 11.02 -0.33
C CYS A 197 -8.24 10.90 -1.18
N PHE A 198 -8.16 10.17 -2.29
CA PHE A 198 -9.31 9.93 -3.17
C PHE A 198 -10.55 9.41 -2.40
N TYR A 199 -10.32 8.53 -1.41
CA TYR A 199 -11.38 7.99 -0.56
C TYR A 199 -12.13 9.06 0.26
N GLN A 200 -11.44 10.12 0.68
CA GLN A 200 -12.00 11.17 1.54
C GLN A 200 -12.66 12.30 0.75
N GLN A 201 -12.65 12.21 -0.59
CA GLN A 201 -13.23 13.22 -1.48
C GLN A 201 -14.60 12.84 -2.01
N TYR A 202 -15.43 12.15 -1.22
CA TYR A 202 -16.74 11.71 -1.71
C TYR A 202 -16.64 10.88 -3.00
N ALA A 203 -15.74 9.88 -3.00
CA ALA A 203 -15.40 9.09 -4.18
C ALA A 203 -16.61 8.46 -4.88
N ARG A 204 -17.65 8.09 -4.10
CA ARG A 204 -18.90 7.55 -4.64
C ARG A 204 -19.67 8.63 -5.42
N GLU A 205 -19.89 9.77 -4.81
CA GLU A 205 -20.66 10.88 -5.38
C GLU A 205 -19.96 11.43 -6.62
N ILE A 206 -18.64 11.53 -6.58
CA ILE A 206 -17.83 11.93 -7.74
C ILE A 206 -17.94 10.85 -8.84
N GLY A 207 -17.88 9.58 -8.49
CA GLY A 207 -18.04 8.48 -9.43
C GLY A 207 -19.41 8.51 -10.11
N GLU A 208 -20.47 8.70 -9.35
CA GLU A 208 -21.84 8.80 -9.87
C GLU A 208 -22.00 10.02 -10.79
N SER A 209 -21.49 11.20 -10.42
CA SER A 209 -21.60 12.42 -11.20
C SER A 209 -20.82 12.36 -12.52
N ASN A 210 -19.71 11.61 -12.57
CA ASN A 210 -18.92 11.39 -13.78
C ASN A 210 -19.33 10.12 -14.56
N GLY A 211 -20.27 9.35 -14.04
CA GLY A 211 -20.73 8.10 -14.65
C GLY A 211 -19.70 6.97 -14.60
N TRP A 212 -18.72 7.02 -13.69
CA TRP A 212 -17.71 5.98 -13.53
C TRP A 212 -18.31 4.71 -12.94
N LYS A 213 -18.10 3.59 -13.61
CA LYS A 213 -18.56 2.27 -13.18
C LYS A 213 -17.40 1.34 -12.86
N ARG A 214 -16.24 1.56 -13.48
CA ARG A 214 -15.05 0.71 -13.33
C ARG A 214 -13.84 1.53 -13.02
N LEU A 215 -13.25 1.23 -11.87
CA LEU A 215 -12.04 1.84 -11.37
C LEU A 215 -10.89 0.83 -11.45
N LEU A 216 -9.73 1.29 -11.95
CA LEU A 216 -8.47 0.59 -11.89
C LEU A 216 -7.53 1.30 -10.92
N SER A 217 -6.85 0.55 -10.06
CA SER A 217 -5.84 1.09 -9.14
C SER A 217 -4.69 0.12 -8.95
N ASN A 218 -3.52 0.67 -8.60
CA ASN A 218 -2.38 -0.09 -8.10
C ASN A 218 -2.44 -0.31 -6.58
N SER A 219 -3.49 0.15 -5.94
CA SER A 219 -3.65 0.14 -4.48
C SER A 219 -4.64 -0.95 -4.04
N ALA A 220 -4.15 -1.96 -3.34
CA ALA A 220 -5.00 -2.93 -2.68
C ALA A 220 -5.93 -2.33 -1.59
N LYS A 221 -5.76 -1.06 -1.24
CA LYS A 221 -6.63 -0.35 -0.29
C LYS A 221 -7.87 0.25 -0.95
N ILE A 222 -7.83 0.51 -2.27
CA ILE A 222 -8.93 1.15 -3.01
C ILE A 222 -9.91 0.09 -3.57
N VAL A 223 -9.44 -1.10 -3.83
CA VAL A 223 -10.19 -2.22 -4.39
C VAL A 223 -10.70 -3.19 -3.33
#